data_b982cee847dc74cd070d32f03389bd0a
#
_entry.id   b982cee847dc74cd070d32f03389bd0a
#
_cell.length_a   1.000
_cell.length_b   1.000
_cell.length_c   1.000
_cell.angle_alpha   90.00
_cell.angle_beta   90.00
_cell.angle_gamma   90.00
#
_symmetry.space_group_name_H-M   'P 1'
#
loop_
_entity.id
_entity.type
_entity.pdbx_description
1 polymer ?
#
loop_
_entity_poly.entity_id
_entity_poly.type
_entity_poly.pdbx_seq_one_letter_code
_entity_poly.pdbx_strand_id
1 'polypeptide(L)'
;MRLQLRGLNQADNNAADGVSVLHTAEGAMEEIQSMLARMKELSVQAANGTNSVDERSAIQSEIDSLNSEIDRISSNTEFNSQTLISGNLSRRVYSNYEGVNQIEVSDNFVAGNYGITITQDARQAIVVGNGAVTMSDTATVTKEQAGTISMNGY
;
A
#
# COMPACT_ATOMS: atom_id res chain seq x y z
N MET A 1 8.71 9.79 45.71
CA MET A 1 9.67 10.63 44.99
C MET A 1 10.68 9.88 44.12
N ARG A 2 11.52 8.96 44.64
CA ARG A 2 12.53 8.24 43.78
C ARG A 2 11.91 7.37 42.70
N LEU A 3 10.76 6.71 42.94
CA LEU A 3 10.03 5.90 41.96
C LEU A 3 9.43 6.78 40.84
N GLN A 4 8.90 7.93 41.18
CA GLN A 4 8.37 8.89 40.20
C GLN A 4 9.47 9.45 39.31
N LEU A 5 10.65 9.80 39.90
CA LEU A 5 11.80 10.25 39.13
C LEU A 5 12.31 9.20 38.14
N ARG A 6 12.35 7.92 38.56
CA ARG A 6 12.71 6.80 37.65
C ARG A 6 11.69 6.63 36.53
N GLY A 7 10.40 6.76 36.85
CA GLY A 7 9.33 6.69 35.84
C GLY A 7 9.42 7.84 34.83
N LEU A 8 9.69 9.05 35.29
CA LEU A 8 9.88 10.20 34.42
C LEU A 8 11.13 10.05 33.52
N ASN A 9 12.26 9.62 34.07
CA ASN A 9 13.46 9.37 33.25
C ASN A 9 13.22 8.27 32.20
N GLN A 10 12.46 7.23 32.52
CA GLN A 10 12.11 6.19 31.53
C GLN A 10 11.16 6.73 30.46
N ALA A 11 10.21 7.60 30.83
CA ALA A 11 9.33 8.22 29.86
C ALA A 11 10.10 9.16 28.89
N ASP A 12 11.11 9.88 29.41
CA ASP A 12 11.99 10.71 28.59
C ASP A 12 12.82 9.89 27.61
N ASN A 13 13.40 8.77 28.06
CA ASN A 13 14.11 7.84 27.20
C ASN A 13 13.18 7.26 26.11
N ASN A 14 11.98 6.84 26.46
CA ASN A 14 11.00 6.32 25.51
C ASN A 14 10.58 7.38 24.47
N ALA A 15 10.48 8.65 24.89
CA ALA A 15 10.20 9.75 23.97
C ALA A 15 11.38 9.99 23.00
N ALA A 16 12.63 9.93 23.50
CA ALA A 16 13.82 10.05 22.67
C ALA A 16 13.93 8.90 21.63
N ASP A 17 13.61 7.67 22.06
CA ASP A 17 13.53 6.52 21.14
C ASP A 17 12.46 6.75 20.08
N GLY A 18 11.27 7.24 20.45
CA GLY A 18 10.21 7.60 19.51
C GLY A 18 10.63 8.65 18.48
N VAL A 19 11.35 9.68 18.92
CA VAL A 19 11.93 10.71 18.02
C VAL A 19 12.93 10.05 17.04
N SER A 20 13.75 9.13 17.52
CA SER A 20 14.73 8.43 16.67
C SER A 20 14.05 7.58 15.58
N VAL A 21 12.95 6.92 15.92
CA VAL A 21 12.10 6.18 14.94
C VAL A 21 11.57 7.15 13.86
N LEU A 22 11.02 8.29 14.29
CA LEU A 22 10.48 9.28 13.35
C LEU A 22 11.55 9.85 12.43
N HIS A 23 12.74 10.18 12.95
CA HIS A 23 13.84 10.64 12.11
C HIS A 23 14.31 9.61 11.09
N THR A 24 14.32 8.32 11.45
CA THR A 24 14.66 7.25 10.51
C THR A 24 13.61 7.16 9.39
N ALA A 25 12.34 7.22 9.74
CA ALA A 25 11.25 7.20 8.76
C ALA A 25 11.25 8.46 7.87
N GLU A 26 11.48 9.63 8.46
CA GLU A 26 11.55 10.91 7.77
C GLU A 26 12.67 10.93 6.73
N GLY A 27 13.87 10.46 7.09
CA GLY A 27 14.99 10.37 6.15
C GLY A 27 14.69 9.47 4.95
N ALA A 28 14.10 8.31 5.19
CA ALA A 28 13.71 7.42 4.10
C ALA A 28 12.61 8.01 3.22
N MET A 29 11.65 8.72 3.79
CA MET A 29 10.60 9.40 3.02
C MET A 29 11.15 10.56 2.18
N GLU A 30 12.17 11.27 2.64
CA GLU A 30 12.85 12.31 1.87
C GLU A 30 13.55 11.74 0.64
N GLU A 31 14.21 10.58 0.77
CA GLU A 31 14.81 9.87 -0.37
C GLU A 31 13.74 9.44 -1.39
N ILE A 32 12.63 8.85 -0.93
CA ILE A 32 11.50 8.46 -1.79
C ILE A 32 10.93 9.69 -2.52
N GLN A 33 10.76 10.81 -1.83
CA GLN A 33 10.25 12.04 -2.43
C GLN A 33 11.19 12.57 -3.52
N SER A 34 12.49 12.49 -3.31
CA SER A 34 13.50 12.86 -4.30
C SER A 34 13.40 12.00 -5.57
N MET A 35 13.23 10.67 -5.39
CA MET A 35 13.06 9.75 -6.51
C MET A 35 11.75 9.99 -7.27
N LEU A 36 10.66 10.24 -6.57
CA LEU A 36 9.37 10.58 -7.20
C LEU A 36 9.45 11.89 -7.99
N ALA A 37 10.19 12.89 -7.50
CA ALA A 37 10.45 14.12 -8.25
C ALA A 37 11.23 13.82 -9.55
N ARG A 38 12.24 12.96 -9.48
CA ARG A 38 13.01 12.53 -10.65
C ARG A 38 12.15 11.74 -11.66
N MET A 39 11.30 10.82 -11.18
CA MET A 39 10.36 10.09 -12.04
C MET A 39 9.40 11.04 -12.76
N LYS A 40 8.95 12.09 -12.07
CA LYS A 40 8.10 13.12 -12.68
C LYS A 40 8.85 13.86 -13.79
N GLU A 41 10.09 14.26 -13.59
CA GLU A 41 10.92 14.89 -14.62
C GLU A 41 11.08 13.99 -15.85
N LEU A 42 11.42 12.72 -15.63
CA LEU A 42 11.57 11.72 -16.68
C LEU A 42 10.26 11.51 -17.46
N SER A 43 9.14 11.49 -16.75
CA SER A 43 7.82 11.33 -17.37
C SER A 43 7.48 12.52 -18.28
N VAL A 44 7.78 13.75 -17.84
CA VAL A 44 7.62 14.97 -18.66
C VAL A 44 8.56 14.92 -19.86
N GLN A 45 9.80 14.48 -19.67
CA GLN A 45 10.77 14.33 -20.77
C GLN A 45 10.27 13.31 -21.80
N ALA A 46 9.78 12.14 -21.34
CA ALA A 46 9.26 11.08 -22.22
C ALA A 46 8.03 11.53 -23.03
N ALA A 47 7.22 12.42 -22.46
CA ALA A 47 6.05 12.99 -23.14
C ALA A 47 6.39 13.96 -24.28
N ASN A 48 7.64 14.39 -24.38
CA ASN A 48 8.08 15.27 -25.46
C ASN A 48 8.11 14.49 -26.79
N GLY A 49 7.44 15.03 -27.81
CA GLY A 49 7.36 14.43 -29.15
C GLY A 49 8.67 14.36 -29.92
N THR A 50 9.74 15.02 -29.45
CA THR A 50 11.07 14.98 -30.07
C THR A 50 11.88 13.74 -29.74
N ASN A 51 11.48 12.99 -28.69
CA ASN A 51 12.19 11.78 -28.27
C ASN A 51 11.91 10.60 -29.22
N SER A 52 12.97 9.92 -29.61
CA SER A 52 12.91 8.66 -30.35
C SER A 52 12.35 7.52 -29.49
N VAL A 53 12.07 6.39 -30.11
CA VAL A 53 11.61 5.16 -29.41
C VAL A 53 12.70 4.66 -28.45
N ASP A 54 13.96 4.71 -28.88
CA ASP A 54 15.09 4.23 -28.09
C ASP A 54 15.32 5.13 -26.86
N GLU A 55 15.21 6.45 -27.02
CA GLU A 55 15.31 7.37 -25.90
C GLU A 55 14.19 7.19 -24.89
N ARG A 56 12.97 6.95 -25.33
CA ARG A 56 11.84 6.63 -24.43
C ARG A 56 12.06 5.30 -23.70
N SER A 57 12.63 4.32 -24.37
CA SER A 57 12.97 3.04 -23.76
C SER A 57 14.05 3.20 -22.68
N ALA A 58 15.04 4.04 -22.91
CA ALA A 58 16.06 4.36 -21.92
C ALA A 58 15.47 5.08 -20.70
N ILE A 59 14.56 6.05 -20.92
CA ILE A 59 13.84 6.74 -19.85
C ILE A 59 12.99 5.74 -19.05
N GLN A 60 12.28 4.81 -19.70
CA GLN A 60 11.51 3.79 -19.02
C GLN A 60 12.40 2.91 -18.13
N SER A 61 13.56 2.51 -18.59
CA SER A 61 14.53 1.72 -17.80
C SER A 61 15.01 2.48 -16.55
N GLU A 62 15.18 3.80 -16.64
CA GLU A 62 15.54 4.64 -15.50
C GLU A 62 14.38 4.71 -14.50
N ILE A 63 13.12 4.88 -14.99
CA ILE A 63 11.93 4.86 -14.14
C ILE A 63 11.77 3.52 -13.42
N ASP A 64 11.98 2.40 -14.11
CA ASP A 64 11.90 1.05 -13.53
C ASP A 64 12.96 0.85 -12.44
N SER A 65 14.14 1.41 -12.64
CA SER A 65 15.22 1.37 -11.64
C SER A 65 14.88 2.20 -10.40
N LEU A 66 14.33 3.39 -10.58
CA LEU A 66 13.87 4.24 -9.48
C LEU A 66 12.72 3.58 -8.71
N ASN A 67 11.79 2.93 -9.40
CA ASN A 67 10.70 2.18 -8.77
C ASN A 67 11.23 1.03 -7.90
N SER A 68 12.18 0.26 -8.43
CA SER A 68 12.84 -0.82 -7.68
C SER A 68 13.58 -0.31 -6.44
N GLU A 69 14.17 0.90 -6.52
CA GLU A 69 14.86 1.50 -5.39
C GLU A 69 13.87 2.01 -4.32
N ILE A 70 12.70 2.54 -4.73
CA ILE A 70 11.62 2.89 -3.80
C ILE A 70 11.14 1.65 -3.05
N ASP A 71 10.91 0.54 -3.76
CA ASP A 71 10.52 -0.73 -3.15
C ASP A 71 11.58 -1.23 -2.17
N ARG A 72 12.86 -1.10 -2.51
CA ARG A 72 13.98 -1.46 -1.64
C ARG A 72 14.01 -0.61 -0.36
N ILE A 73 13.85 0.71 -0.47
CA ILE A 73 13.83 1.60 0.69
C ILE A 73 12.61 1.28 1.57
N SER A 74 11.44 1.11 0.95
CA SER A 74 10.21 0.78 1.68
C SER A 74 10.33 -0.52 2.48
N SER A 75 11.01 -1.52 1.93
CA SER A 75 11.18 -2.83 2.55
C SER A 75 12.29 -2.87 3.60
N ASN A 76 13.36 -2.09 3.40
CA ASN A 76 14.57 -2.16 4.22
C ASN A 76 14.64 -1.07 5.30
N THR A 77 13.75 -0.06 5.25
CA THR A 77 13.72 0.96 6.31
C THR A 77 13.12 0.35 7.57
N GLU A 78 13.99 0.01 8.49
CA GLU A 78 13.63 -0.62 9.75
C GLU A 78 14.23 0.12 10.95
N PHE A 79 13.57 0.04 12.08
CA PHE A 79 14.08 0.45 13.38
C PHE A 79 13.85 -0.69 14.37
N ASN A 80 14.90 -1.16 15.01
CA ASN A 80 14.85 -2.29 15.95
C ASN A 80 14.12 -3.53 15.36
N SER A 81 14.46 -3.90 14.10
CA SER A 81 13.86 -5.01 13.35
C SER A 81 12.38 -4.86 13.03
N GLN A 82 11.83 -3.66 13.16
CA GLN A 82 10.48 -3.29 12.72
C GLN A 82 10.56 -2.42 11.46
N THR A 83 9.94 -2.88 10.38
CA THR A 83 9.83 -2.07 9.16
C THR A 83 8.85 -0.92 9.38
N LEU A 84 9.29 0.30 9.05
CA LEU A 84 8.52 1.51 9.36
C LEU A 84 7.56 1.93 8.25
N ILE A 85 7.95 1.75 6.98
CA ILE A 85 7.25 2.34 5.82
C ILE A 85 6.58 1.27 4.95
N SER A 86 6.77 0.00 5.22
CA SER A 86 6.21 -1.12 4.44
C SER A 86 4.69 -1.30 4.58
N GLY A 87 4.00 -0.48 5.36
CA GLY A 87 2.59 -0.64 5.68
C GLY A 87 2.30 -1.71 6.75
N ASN A 88 3.33 -2.38 7.26
CA ASN A 88 3.17 -3.42 8.29
C ASN A 88 2.67 -2.88 9.63
N LEU A 89 2.86 -1.57 9.90
CA LEU A 89 2.36 -0.88 11.08
C LEU A 89 0.92 -0.38 10.92
N SER A 90 0.36 -0.44 9.72
CA SER A 90 -1.03 -0.06 9.47
C SER A 90 -2.00 -1.17 9.92
N ARG A 91 -3.26 -0.80 10.08
CA ARG A 91 -4.32 -1.77 10.39
C ARG A 91 -4.39 -2.84 9.30
N ARG A 92 -4.35 -4.10 9.71
CA ARG A 92 -4.47 -5.24 8.80
C ARG A 92 -5.86 -5.81 8.84
N VAL A 93 -6.39 -6.07 7.66
CA VAL A 93 -7.64 -6.80 7.47
C VAL A 93 -7.32 -8.17 6.92
N TYR A 94 -7.83 -9.20 7.57
CA TYR A 94 -7.68 -10.57 7.13
C TYR A 94 -9.04 -11.07 6.63
N SER A 95 -9.07 -11.54 5.40
CA SER A 95 -10.23 -12.24 4.86
C SER A 95 -10.04 -13.74 4.98
N ASN A 96 -11.07 -14.46 5.39
CA ASN A 96 -11.10 -15.91 5.35
C ASN A 96 -11.58 -16.44 3.98
N TYR A 97 -11.81 -15.54 3.02
CA TYR A 97 -12.22 -15.88 1.67
C TYR A 97 -11.13 -15.54 0.66
N GLU A 98 -10.72 -16.53 -0.13
CA GLU A 98 -9.59 -16.45 -1.06
C GLU A 98 -9.82 -15.44 -2.22
N GLY A 99 -11.07 -15.13 -2.54
CA GLY A 99 -11.44 -14.15 -3.56
C GLY A 99 -11.34 -12.69 -3.13
N VAL A 100 -11.04 -12.41 -1.84
CA VAL A 100 -10.91 -11.05 -1.30
C VAL A 100 -9.46 -10.83 -0.87
N ASN A 101 -8.65 -10.31 -1.79
CA ASN A 101 -7.21 -10.20 -1.59
C ASN A 101 -6.74 -8.84 -1.07
N GLN A 102 -7.54 -7.79 -1.21
CA GLN A 102 -7.14 -6.45 -0.79
C GLN A 102 -8.35 -5.70 -0.23
N ILE A 103 -8.27 -5.32 1.05
CA ILE A 103 -9.29 -4.53 1.73
C ILE A 103 -8.59 -3.34 2.35
N GLU A 104 -8.95 -2.15 1.90
CA GLU A 104 -8.52 -0.90 2.50
C GLU A 104 -9.55 -0.48 3.55
N VAL A 105 -9.07 -0.15 4.75
CA VAL A 105 -9.93 0.19 5.89
C VAL A 105 -9.59 1.58 6.39
N SER A 106 -10.61 2.41 6.52
CA SER A 106 -10.50 3.74 7.13
C SER A 106 -10.14 3.65 8.62
N ASP A 107 -9.44 4.65 9.14
CA ASP A 107 -9.06 4.75 10.56
C ASP A 107 -10.25 4.77 11.53
N ASN A 108 -11.45 5.05 11.05
CA ASN A 108 -12.68 5.09 11.85
C ASN A 108 -13.30 3.71 12.13
N PHE A 109 -12.75 2.63 11.56
CA PHE A 109 -13.24 1.28 11.82
C PHE A 109 -12.73 0.76 13.16
N VAL A 110 -13.64 0.23 13.96
CA VAL A 110 -13.30 -0.44 15.23
C VAL A 110 -12.79 -1.84 14.92
N ALA A 111 -11.77 -2.31 15.66
CA ALA A 111 -11.29 -3.68 15.51
C ALA A 111 -12.41 -4.68 15.83
N GLY A 112 -12.65 -5.65 14.96
CA GLY A 112 -13.72 -6.63 15.13
C GLY A 112 -13.87 -7.55 13.92
N ASN A 113 -14.75 -8.52 14.04
CA ASN A 113 -15.11 -9.41 12.94
C ASN A 113 -16.34 -8.85 12.22
N TYR A 114 -16.20 -8.66 10.91
CA TYR A 114 -17.28 -8.15 10.06
C TYR A 114 -17.66 -9.22 9.04
N GLY A 115 -18.95 -9.51 8.96
CA GLY A 115 -19.51 -10.36 7.91
C GLY A 115 -19.78 -9.53 6.66
N ILE A 116 -19.24 -9.94 5.51
CA ILE A 116 -19.56 -9.34 4.21
C ILE A 116 -20.35 -10.35 3.40
N THR A 117 -21.51 -9.93 2.92
CA THR A 117 -22.31 -10.71 1.99
C THR A 117 -22.29 -9.99 0.63
N ILE A 118 -21.75 -10.66 -0.39
CA ILE A 118 -21.79 -10.15 -1.75
C ILE A 118 -23.21 -10.40 -2.28
N THR A 119 -23.98 -9.33 -2.47
CA THR A 119 -25.35 -9.39 -2.96
C THR A 119 -25.45 -9.33 -4.48
N GLN A 120 -24.38 -8.86 -5.13
CA GLN A 120 -24.28 -8.78 -6.59
C GLN A 120 -22.82 -8.90 -7.02
N ASP A 121 -22.57 -9.78 -7.96
CA ASP A 121 -21.21 -9.93 -8.53
C ASP A 121 -20.81 -8.71 -9.33
N ALA A 122 -19.50 -8.36 -9.25
CA ALA A 122 -18.94 -7.36 -10.13
C ALA A 122 -19.01 -7.89 -11.57
N ARG A 123 -19.76 -7.20 -12.42
CA ARG A 123 -19.82 -7.50 -13.85
C ARG A 123 -18.93 -6.54 -14.61
N GLN A 124 -18.14 -7.08 -15.52
CA GLN A 124 -17.41 -6.27 -16.47
C GLN A 124 -18.41 -5.48 -17.32
N ALA A 125 -18.20 -4.17 -17.46
CA ALA A 125 -19.03 -3.36 -18.34
C ALA A 125 -18.84 -3.85 -19.79
N ILE A 126 -19.86 -4.49 -20.35
CA ILE A 126 -19.87 -4.91 -21.74
C ILE A 126 -20.52 -3.79 -22.53
N VAL A 127 -19.74 -3.07 -23.33
CA VAL A 127 -20.26 -2.19 -24.38
C VAL A 127 -20.63 -3.08 -25.57
N VAL A 128 -21.90 -3.38 -25.72
CA VAL A 128 -22.41 -4.10 -26.88
C VAL A 128 -22.42 -3.13 -28.06
N GLY A 129 -21.42 -3.19 -28.91
CA GLY A 129 -21.53 -2.62 -30.25
C GLY A 129 -22.60 -3.38 -31.03
N ASN A 130 -23.23 -2.73 -32.00
CA ASN A 130 -24.44 -3.16 -32.73
C ASN A 130 -24.29 -4.46 -33.58
N GLY A 131 -23.59 -5.45 -33.04
CA GLY A 131 -23.44 -6.80 -33.57
C GLY A 131 -23.49 -7.81 -32.42
N ALA A 132 -24.54 -8.62 -32.39
CA ALA A 132 -24.76 -9.60 -31.36
C ALA A 132 -23.60 -10.60 -31.25
N VAL A 133 -22.80 -10.51 -30.20
CA VAL A 133 -21.93 -11.58 -29.74
C VAL A 133 -22.56 -12.08 -28.44
N THR A 134 -23.25 -13.18 -28.50
CA THR A 134 -23.73 -13.92 -27.33
C THR A 134 -22.52 -14.62 -26.69
N MET A 135 -21.93 -14.00 -25.69
CA MET A 135 -21.03 -14.70 -24.77
C MET A 135 -21.87 -15.17 -23.58
N SER A 136 -22.20 -16.45 -23.59
CA SER A 136 -22.75 -17.14 -22.44
C SER A 136 -21.59 -17.57 -21.56
N ASP A 137 -21.30 -16.78 -20.54
CA ASP A 137 -20.54 -17.27 -19.39
C ASP A 137 -21.18 -16.69 -18.14
N THR A 138 -22.10 -17.45 -17.59
CA THR A 138 -22.71 -17.26 -16.29
C THR A 138 -21.82 -17.93 -15.26
N ALA A 139 -20.83 -17.21 -14.74
CA ALA A 139 -20.22 -17.59 -13.48
C ALA A 139 -21.27 -17.37 -12.38
N THR A 140 -21.99 -18.41 -12.02
CA THR A 140 -22.87 -18.40 -10.85
C THR A 140 -22.01 -18.48 -9.60
N VAL A 141 -21.83 -17.37 -8.92
CA VAL A 141 -21.31 -17.38 -7.56
C VAL A 141 -22.42 -17.89 -6.64
N THR A 142 -22.26 -19.12 -6.20
CA THR A 142 -23.24 -19.76 -5.30
C THR A 142 -23.17 -19.11 -3.90
N LYS A 143 -24.28 -19.17 -3.19
CA LYS A 143 -24.55 -18.56 -1.87
C LYS A 143 -23.62 -19.00 -0.72
N GLU A 144 -22.61 -19.83 -0.99
CA GLU A 144 -21.64 -20.37 -0.04
C GLU A 144 -20.36 -19.49 0.12
N GLN A 145 -20.30 -18.33 -0.53
CA GLN A 145 -19.13 -17.46 -0.52
C GLN A 145 -19.25 -16.30 0.49
N ALA A 146 -19.95 -16.49 1.57
CA ALA A 146 -19.96 -15.56 2.69
C ALA A 146 -18.67 -15.76 3.51
N GLY A 147 -17.75 -14.82 3.41
CA GLY A 147 -16.53 -14.79 4.22
C GLY A 147 -16.66 -13.83 5.40
N THR A 148 -15.89 -14.08 6.44
CA THR A 148 -15.76 -13.17 7.58
C THR A 148 -14.42 -12.44 7.47
N ILE A 149 -14.44 -11.11 7.63
CA ILE A 149 -13.23 -10.30 7.67
C ILE A 149 -12.91 -9.99 9.11
N SER A 150 -11.69 -10.35 9.53
CA SER A 150 -11.17 -10.03 10.85
C SER A 150 -10.19 -8.86 10.75
N MET A 151 -10.43 -7.83 11.55
CA MET A 151 -9.52 -6.69 11.68
C MET A 151 -8.86 -6.72 13.05
N ASN A 152 -7.52 -6.80 13.04
CA ASN A 152 -6.74 -6.68 14.26
C ASN A 152 -6.33 -5.21 14.41
N GLY A 153 -6.76 -4.57 15.47
CA GLY A 153 -6.27 -3.27 15.89
C GLY A 153 -5.15 -3.44 16.90
N TYR A 154 -4.18 -2.52 16.88
CA TYR A 154 -3.20 -2.36 17.95
C TYR A 154 -3.81 -1.55 19.09
#